data_c82aebc83c6e8f4d65c7eb0818bd637a
#
_entry.id   c82aebc83c6e8f4d65c7eb0818bd637a
#
_cell.length_a   1.000
_cell.length_b   1.000
_cell.length_c   1.000
_cell.angle_alpha   90.00
_cell.angle_beta   90.00
_cell.angle_gamma   90.00
#
_symmetry.space_group_name_H-M   'P 1'
#
loop_
_entity.id
_entity.type
_entity.pdbx_description
1 polymer ?
#
loop_
_entity_poly.entity_id
_entity_poly.type
_entity_poly.pdbx_seq_one_letter_code
_entity_poly.pdbx_strand_id
1 'polypeptide(L)'
;GLTRVWLVSKENKNKFQILARTDSLTGIYNRYGFDESAEKMMDKNPKAHFVAALLDIDDFKFINDIYGHAYGDKALKSLADSMKTFFPSDALLGRNGGDEFCILLQNYTCEDAKELLQQFTGLPKTFSYKGKEQSFNISLGYAEYPTFASSRSQLIRCADAALYEIKLHGKNGCMAYREGLQSGIRKQLGFAFKDISEHLPGAFIIYRADKDDDELFYANHEFLHMTGYKDMDELFRLTNKRFRNLILKDEQKQIESSIWEQIDSGNENDYIHFHLRKANGSYLSVLDHGRIVESQQYGRVFYVLFMDWEDMHIHYSDKFSG
;
A
#
# COMPACT_ATOMS: atom_id res chain seq x y z
N GLY A 1 51.41 10.01 23.84
CA GLY A 1 50.84 10.68 22.64
C GLY A 1 50.09 9.73 21.74
N LEU A 2 50.73 8.68 21.24
CA LEU A 2 50.18 7.80 20.18
C LEU A 2 48.99 6.94 20.63
N THR A 3 48.96 6.45 21.88
CA THR A 3 47.85 5.66 22.46
C THR A 3 46.56 6.48 22.56
N ARG A 4 46.66 7.78 22.87
CA ARG A 4 45.47 8.66 23.00
C ARG A 4 44.86 9.00 21.63
N VAL A 5 45.69 9.19 20.62
CA VAL A 5 45.23 9.42 19.23
C VAL A 5 44.58 8.17 18.66
N TRP A 6 45.13 6.97 18.96
CA TRP A 6 44.57 5.70 18.51
C TRP A 6 43.21 5.39 19.19
N LEU A 7 43.07 5.68 20.51
CA LEU A 7 41.81 5.54 21.25
C LEU A 7 40.74 6.47 20.70
N VAL A 8 41.05 7.75 20.48
CA VAL A 8 40.10 8.74 19.90
C VAL A 8 39.70 8.35 18.47
N SER A 9 40.65 7.83 17.68
CA SER A 9 40.36 7.35 16.32
C SER A 9 39.43 6.13 16.34
N LYS A 10 39.64 5.20 17.27
CA LYS A 10 38.80 4.01 17.45
C LYS A 10 37.41 4.36 17.95
N GLU A 11 37.28 5.29 18.91
CA GLU A 11 36.00 5.79 19.38
C GLU A 11 35.22 6.51 18.28
N ASN A 12 35.86 7.34 17.49
CA ASN A 12 35.25 8.02 16.37
C ASN A 12 34.79 7.02 15.29
N LYS A 13 35.60 6.03 14.97
CA LYS A 13 35.22 4.97 14.02
C LYS A 13 34.01 4.18 14.49
N ASN A 14 33.96 3.81 15.78
CA ASN A 14 32.81 3.13 16.36
C ASN A 14 31.55 4.01 16.34
N LYS A 15 31.71 5.30 16.64
CA LYS A 15 30.61 6.26 16.61
C LYS A 15 30.03 6.44 15.21
N PHE A 16 30.90 6.53 14.19
CA PHE A 16 30.46 6.58 12.79
C PHE A 16 29.78 5.29 12.34
N GLN A 17 30.27 4.12 12.76
CA GLN A 17 29.64 2.84 12.46
C GLN A 17 28.25 2.71 13.09
N ILE A 18 28.07 3.15 14.31
CA ILE A 18 26.76 3.16 14.99
C ILE A 18 25.80 4.09 14.26
N LEU A 19 26.22 5.33 13.97
CA LEU A 19 25.40 6.31 13.25
C LEU A 19 24.98 5.83 11.85
N ALA A 20 25.88 5.12 11.16
CA ALA A 20 25.57 4.58 9.82
C ALA A 20 24.56 3.42 9.84
N ARG A 21 24.35 2.77 11.00
CA ARG A 21 23.55 1.53 11.15
C ARG A 21 22.27 1.71 11.96
N THR A 22 22.08 2.86 12.60
CA THR A 22 20.89 3.13 13.42
C THR A 22 20.01 4.20 12.80
N ASP A 23 18.71 4.08 13.02
CA ASP A 23 17.74 5.11 12.69
C ASP A 23 17.85 6.25 13.71
N SER A 24 18.09 7.46 13.23
CA SER A 24 18.35 8.63 14.07
C SER A 24 17.16 9.07 14.92
N LEU A 25 15.93 8.75 14.48
CA LEU A 25 14.71 9.10 15.20
C LEU A 25 14.42 8.13 16.35
N THR A 26 14.57 6.83 16.11
CA THR A 26 14.11 5.75 17.00
C THR A 26 15.23 5.05 17.76
N GLY A 27 16.48 5.15 17.27
CA GLY A 27 17.66 4.55 17.90
C GLY A 27 17.78 3.03 17.74
N ILE A 28 16.86 2.35 17.03
CA ILE A 28 17.00 0.95 16.60
C ILE A 28 17.77 0.90 15.28
N TYR A 29 18.03 -0.28 14.74
CA TYR A 29 18.70 -0.38 13.44
C TYR A 29 17.91 0.33 12.34
N ASN A 30 18.63 1.04 11.47
CA ASN A 30 18.07 1.43 10.18
C ASN A 30 18.07 0.20 9.23
N ARG A 31 17.49 0.34 8.05
CA ARG A 31 17.40 -0.73 7.06
C ARG A 31 18.76 -1.40 6.81
N TYR A 32 19.80 -0.62 6.57
CA TYR A 32 21.15 -1.14 6.32
C TYR A 32 21.70 -1.92 7.50
N GLY A 33 21.62 -1.34 8.72
CA GLY A 33 22.10 -1.98 9.94
C GLY A 33 21.35 -3.27 10.29
N PHE A 34 20.04 -3.30 10.06
CA PHE A 34 19.22 -4.49 10.26
C PHE A 34 19.59 -5.58 9.25
N ASP A 35 19.65 -5.25 7.97
CA ASP A 35 19.96 -6.20 6.90
C ASP A 35 21.34 -6.87 7.11
N GLU A 36 22.36 -6.06 7.39
CA GLU A 36 23.72 -6.58 7.66
C GLU A 36 23.79 -7.45 8.93
N SER A 37 23.05 -7.07 9.98
CA SER A 37 23.03 -7.83 11.24
C SER A 37 22.26 -9.13 11.11
N ALA A 38 21.13 -9.11 10.40
CA ALA A 38 20.31 -10.29 10.14
C ALA A 38 21.08 -11.31 9.28
N GLU A 39 21.74 -10.86 8.21
CA GLU A 39 22.57 -11.73 7.37
C GLU A 39 23.68 -12.39 8.19
N LYS A 40 24.43 -11.61 8.96
CA LYS A 40 25.49 -12.15 9.85
C LYS A 40 24.96 -13.14 10.90
N MET A 41 23.76 -12.89 11.44
CA MET A 41 23.13 -13.77 12.44
C MET A 41 22.71 -15.10 11.81
N MET A 42 22.09 -15.07 10.64
CA MET A 42 21.63 -16.26 9.93
C MET A 42 22.83 -17.08 9.39
N ASP A 43 23.86 -16.44 8.83
CA ASP A 43 25.08 -17.11 8.32
C ASP A 43 25.86 -17.82 9.44
N LYS A 44 25.92 -17.25 10.64
CA LYS A 44 26.56 -17.87 11.79
C LYS A 44 25.78 -19.07 12.33
N ASN A 45 24.51 -19.14 12.11
CA ASN A 45 23.61 -20.15 12.66
C ASN A 45 22.70 -20.75 11.58
N PRO A 46 23.25 -21.38 10.52
CA PRO A 46 22.48 -21.80 9.35
C PRO A 46 21.46 -22.92 9.62
N LYS A 47 21.55 -23.57 10.79
CA LYS A 47 20.62 -24.61 11.23
C LYS A 47 19.58 -24.12 12.23
N ALA A 48 19.67 -22.86 12.66
CA ALA A 48 18.73 -22.29 13.61
C ALA A 48 17.40 -21.91 12.91
N HIS A 49 16.32 -21.95 13.66
CA HIS A 49 15.06 -21.36 13.25
C HIS A 49 15.10 -19.85 13.47
N PHE A 50 14.50 -19.12 12.54
CA PHE A 50 14.36 -17.67 12.64
C PHE A 50 12.92 -17.29 12.30
N VAL A 51 12.36 -16.38 13.08
CA VAL A 51 11.09 -15.73 12.74
C VAL A 51 11.38 -14.27 12.42
N ALA A 52 11.06 -13.88 11.19
CA ALA A 52 11.03 -12.47 10.81
C ALA A 52 9.61 -11.95 10.90
N ALA A 53 9.44 -10.78 11.50
CA ALA A 53 8.17 -10.06 11.53
C ALA A 53 8.36 -8.66 10.93
N LEU A 54 7.42 -8.28 10.08
CA LEU A 54 7.26 -6.92 9.58
C LEU A 54 6.03 -6.31 10.21
N LEU A 55 6.13 -5.08 10.63
CA LEU A 55 5.02 -4.35 11.24
C LEU A 55 4.99 -2.90 10.79
N ASP A 56 3.81 -2.32 10.89
CA ASP A 56 3.50 -1.00 10.36
C ASP A 56 2.43 -0.35 11.24
N ILE A 57 2.52 0.96 11.43
CA ILE A 57 1.51 1.72 12.18
C ILE A 57 0.28 1.90 11.30
N ASP A 58 -0.85 1.42 11.77
CA ASP A 58 -2.11 1.56 11.05
C ASP A 58 -2.50 3.05 10.93
N ASP A 59 -2.84 3.46 9.71
CA ASP A 59 -3.27 4.82 9.39
C ASP A 59 -2.26 5.91 9.81
N PHE A 60 -0.97 5.65 9.73
CA PHE A 60 0.08 6.58 10.13
C PHE A 60 -0.01 7.93 9.41
N LYS A 61 -0.40 7.92 8.14
CA LYS A 61 -0.66 9.17 7.41
C LYS A 61 -1.74 10.02 8.09
N PHE A 62 -2.81 9.39 8.58
CA PHE A 62 -3.88 10.09 9.31
C PHE A 62 -3.36 10.73 10.61
N ILE A 63 -2.43 10.06 11.34
CA ILE A 63 -1.77 10.64 12.50
C ILE A 63 -1.01 11.92 12.11
N ASN A 64 -0.24 11.87 11.02
CA ASN A 64 0.49 13.03 10.52
C ASN A 64 -0.45 14.17 10.07
N ASP A 65 -1.51 13.83 9.35
CA ASP A 65 -2.45 14.83 8.80
C ASP A 65 -3.26 15.54 9.90
N ILE A 66 -3.64 14.82 10.97
CA ILE A 66 -4.43 15.39 12.09
C ILE A 66 -3.57 16.07 13.16
N TYR A 67 -2.47 15.42 13.56
CA TYR A 67 -1.67 15.88 14.69
C TYR A 67 -0.38 16.58 14.28
N GLY A 68 0.03 16.43 13.01
CA GLY A 68 1.28 16.96 12.46
C GLY A 68 2.46 15.99 12.59
N HIS A 69 3.45 16.13 11.71
CA HIS A 69 4.63 15.25 11.62
C HIS A 69 5.40 15.10 12.95
N ALA A 70 5.48 16.15 13.75
CA ALA A 70 6.14 16.08 15.06
C ALA A 70 5.49 15.08 16.02
N TYR A 71 4.19 14.82 15.87
CA TYR A 71 3.46 13.83 16.66
C TYR A 71 3.51 12.44 16.02
N GLY A 72 3.57 12.34 14.68
CA GLY A 72 3.94 11.11 14.00
C GLY A 72 5.31 10.60 14.46
N ASP A 73 6.30 11.49 14.59
CA ASP A 73 7.61 11.16 15.15
C ASP A 73 7.55 10.64 16.59
N LYS A 74 6.63 11.18 17.41
CA LYS A 74 6.39 10.65 18.77
C LYS A 74 5.79 9.25 18.74
N ALA A 75 4.84 8.98 17.84
CA ALA A 75 4.27 7.64 17.68
C ALA A 75 5.34 6.63 17.24
N LEU A 76 6.22 6.99 16.30
CA LEU A 76 7.34 6.17 15.86
C LEU A 76 8.32 5.86 17.00
N LYS A 77 8.68 6.88 17.80
CA LYS A 77 9.54 6.70 18.99
C LYS A 77 8.88 5.80 20.01
N SER A 78 7.61 6.04 20.33
CA SER A 78 6.83 5.23 21.28
C SER A 78 6.80 3.77 20.88
N LEU A 79 6.58 3.47 19.58
CA LEU A 79 6.60 2.11 19.07
C LEU A 79 7.99 1.47 19.22
N ALA A 80 9.06 2.17 18.83
CA ALA A 80 10.43 1.66 18.95
C ALA A 80 10.82 1.40 20.40
N ASP A 81 10.43 2.27 21.33
CA ASP A 81 10.71 2.11 22.77
C ASP A 81 9.91 0.93 23.35
N SER A 82 8.66 0.77 22.92
CA SER A 82 7.85 -0.41 23.25
C SER A 82 8.51 -1.70 22.75
N MET A 83 9.03 -1.72 21.52
CA MET A 83 9.76 -2.87 20.97
C MET A 83 11.00 -3.21 21.79
N LYS A 84 11.84 -2.21 22.10
CA LYS A 84 13.06 -2.38 22.90
C LYS A 84 12.79 -2.93 24.30
N THR A 85 11.66 -2.57 24.88
CA THR A 85 11.27 -2.99 26.23
C THR A 85 10.67 -4.39 26.24
N PHE A 86 9.93 -4.75 25.18
CA PHE A 86 9.14 -5.97 25.14
C PHE A 86 9.91 -7.18 24.59
N PHE A 87 10.67 -7.00 23.52
CA PHE A 87 11.37 -8.12 22.88
C PHE A 87 12.68 -8.50 23.61
N PRO A 88 13.09 -9.78 23.49
CA PRO A 88 14.36 -10.23 24.03
C PRO A 88 15.56 -9.39 23.54
N SER A 89 16.60 -9.27 24.39
CA SER A 89 17.76 -8.42 24.09
C SER A 89 18.59 -8.90 22.88
N ASP A 90 18.44 -10.15 22.47
CA ASP A 90 19.07 -10.76 21.30
C ASP A 90 18.21 -10.64 20.03
N ALA A 91 16.99 -10.15 20.14
CA ALA A 91 16.15 -9.82 18.99
C ALA A 91 16.77 -8.66 18.19
N LEU A 92 16.80 -8.78 16.86
CA LEU A 92 17.16 -7.64 16.02
C LEU A 92 15.88 -6.80 15.77
N LEU A 93 15.98 -5.52 16.05
CA LEU A 93 14.89 -4.56 15.88
C LEU A 93 15.34 -3.48 14.90
N GLY A 94 14.55 -3.23 13.85
CA GLY A 94 14.88 -2.26 12.82
C GLY A 94 13.69 -1.43 12.36
N ARG A 95 14.00 -0.30 11.72
CA ARG A 95 13.05 0.55 11.01
C ARG A 95 13.51 0.70 9.56
N ASN A 96 12.67 0.25 8.63
CA ASN A 96 13.00 0.27 7.20
C ASN A 96 12.83 1.65 6.55
N GLY A 97 12.08 2.53 7.20
CA GLY A 97 11.71 3.88 6.76
C GLY A 97 10.22 4.13 6.96
N GLY A 98 9.80 5.40 6.93
CA GLY A 98 8.41 5.74 7.20
C GLY A 98 7.88 5.16 8.51
N ASP A 99 6.81 4.40 8.44
CA ASP A 99 6.13 3.70 9.54
C ASP A 99 6.42 2.19 9.60
N GLU A 100 7.38 1.70 8.78
CA GLU A 100 7.74 0.29 8.66
C GLU A 100 8.83 -0.14 9.61
N PHE A 101 8.54 -1.15 10.43
CA PHE A 101 9.48 -1.75 11.36
C PHE A 101 9.68 -3.23 11.06
N CYS A 102 10.77 -3.78 11.54
CA CYS A 102 11.13 -5.19 11.38
C CYS A 102 11.73 -5.78 12.64
N ILE A 103 11.49 -7.07 12.84
CA ILE A 103 11.99 -7.86 13.97
C ILE A 103 12.58 -9.15 13.40
N LEU A 104 13.71 -9.62 13.93
CA LEU A 104 14.21 -10.96 13.70
C LEU A 104 14.46 -11.62 15.05
N LEU A 105 13.77 -12.74 15.26
CA LEU A 105 13.91 -13.61 16.45
C LEU A 105 14.70 -14.85 16.05
N GLN A 106 15.75 -15.17 16.79
CA GLN A 106 16.54 -16.40 16.61
C GLN A 106 16.04 -17.49 17.55
N ASN A 107 16.06 -18.74 17.08
CA ASN A 107 15.59 -19.95 17.80
C ASN A 107 14.08 -19.93 18.11
N TYR A 108 13.29 -19.30 17.25
CA TYR A 108 11.83 -19.32 17.31
C TYR A 108 11.26 -19.99 16.06
N THR A 109 10.25 -20.82 16.26
CA THR A 109 9.30 -21.23 15.21
C THR A 109 8.13 -20.23 15.17
N CYS A 110 7.29 -20.30 14.12
CA CYS A 110 6.05 -19.50 14.07
C CYS A 110 5.13 -19.79 15.27
N GLU A 111 5.07 -21.03 15.75
CA GLU A 111 4.23 -21.38 16.89
C GLU A 111 4.78 -20.80 18.19
N ASP A 112 6.11 -20.86 18.41
CA ASP A 112 6.75 -20.23 19.57
C ASP A 112 6.60 -18.72 19.60
N ALA A 113 6.71 -18.06 18.43
CA ALA A 113 6.62 -16.61 18.29
C ALA A 113 5.17 -16.09 18.38
N LYS A 114 4.18 -16.93 18.12
CA LYS A 114 2.77 -16.53 18.00
C LYS A 114 2.26 -15.78 19.22
N GLU A 115 2.38 -16.38 20.40
CA GLU A 115 1.91 -15.75 21.64
C GLU A 115 2.63 -14.44 21.92
N LEU A 116 3.97 -14.41 21.76
CA LEU A 116 4.81 -13.23 21.94
C LEU A 116 4.36 -12.08 21.03
N LEU A 117 4.17 -12.36 19.73
CA LEU A 117 3.78 -11.37 18.74
C LEU A 117 2.32 -10.89 18.91
N GLN A 118 1.41 -11.79 19.31
CA GLN A 118 0.03 -11.44 19.65
C GLN A 118 -0.04 -10.53 20.87
N GLN A 119 0.68 -10.88 21.94
CA GLN A 119 0.77 -10.05 23.14
C GLN A 119 1.33 -8.66 22.80
N PHE A 120 2.43 -8.60 22.02
CA PHE A 120 2.99 -7.31 21.59
C PHE A 120 1.99 -6.47 20.81
N THR A 121 1.29 -7.08 19.84
CA THR A 121 0.30 -6.37 19.02
C THR A 121 -0.87 -5.86 19.86
N GLY A 122 -1.31 -6.61 20.86
CA GLY A 122 -2.40 -6.26 21.78
C GLY A 122 -2.04 -5.23 22.86
N LEU A 123 -0.74 -4.93 23.08
CA LEU A 123 -0.35 -3.89 24.03
C LEU A 123 -0.83 -2.51 23.54
N PRO A 124 -1.37 -1.66 24.46
CA PRO A 124 -1.68 -0.28 24.13
C PRO A 124 -0.44 0.48 23.64
N LYS A 125 -0.56 1.15 22.52
CA LYS A 125 0.47 2.03 21.96
C LYS A 125 -0.08 3.44 21.91
N THR A 126 0.64 4.36 22.54
CA THR A 126 0.16 5.74 22.71
C THR A 126 1.26 6.75 22.43
N PHE A 127 0.84 7.96 22.10
CA PHE A 127 1.68 9.16 22.11
C PHE A 127 0.92 10.32 22.77
N SER A 128 1.65 11.23 23.39
CA SER A 128 1.03 12.38 24.05
C SER A 128 0.81 13.55 23.08
N TYR A 129 -0.42 14.03 22.98
CA TYR A 129 -0.83 15.21 22.23
C TYR A 129 -1.52 16.23 23.15
N LYS A 130 -0.90 17.41 23.32
CA LYS A 130 -1.43 18.50 24.19
C LYS A 130 -1.84 18.01 25.59
N GLY A 131 -1.02 17.15 26.18
CA GLY A 131 -1.26 16.58 27.52
C GLY A 131 -2.30 15.46 27.58
N LYS A 132 -2.82 14.98 26.45
CA LYS A 132 -3.73 13.84 26.36
C LYS A 132 -3.06 12.69 25.63
N GLU A 133 -3.24 11.48 26.11
CA GLU A 133 -2.79 10.26 25.45
C GLU A 133 -3.70 9.95 24.25
N GLN A 134 -3.07 9.71 23.09
CA GLN A 134 -3.70 9.25 21.87
C GLN A 134 -3.21 7.85 21.56
N SER A 135 -4.12 6.92 21.29
CA SER A 135 -3.78 5.54 20.95
C SER A 135 -3.62 5.36 19.44
N PHE A 136 -2.80 4.38 19.05
CA PHE A 136 -2.68 3.92 17.68
C PHE A 136 -2.53 2.40 17.64
N ASN A 137 -2.90 1.81 16.50
CA ASN A 137 -2.82 0.39 16.27
C ASN A 137 -1.65 0.05 15.34
N ILE A 138 -1.27 -1.22 15.34
CA ILE A 138 -0.26 -1.77 14.44
C ILE A 138 -0.78 -3.06 13.79
N SER A 139 -0.34 -3.29 12.57
CA SER A 139 -0.48 -4.57 11.86
C SER A 139 0.87 -5.25 11.77
N LEU A 140 0.92 -6.58 11.98
CA LEU A 140 2.15 -7.35 12.01
C LEU A 140 1.99 -8.66 11.23
N GLY A 141 2.85 -8.88 10.22
CA GLY A 141 2.96 -10.16 9.50
C GLY A 141 4.29 -10.83 9.82
N TYR A 142 4.30 -12.16 10.00
CA TYR A 142 5.52 -12.89 10.34
C TYR A 142 5.62 -14.22 9.60
N ALA A 143 6.87 -14.68 9.42
CA ALA A 143 7.20 -15.94 8.75
C ALA A 143 8.42 -16.60 9.38
N GLU A 144 8.58 -17.92 9.12
CA GLU A 144 9.63 -18.76 9.69
C GLU A 144 10.60 -19.23 8.62
N TYR A 145 11.89 -19.25 8.99
CA TYR A 145 12.96 -19.94 8.30
C TYR A 145 13.41 -21.15 9.14
N PRO A 146 13.67 -22.33 8.57
CA PRO A 146 13.66 -22.63 7.14
C PRO A 146 12.32 -23.10 6.57
N THR A 147 11.27 -23.18 7.37
CA THR A 147 9.98 -23.81 7.03
C THR A 147 9.34 -23.22 5.76
N PHE A 148 9.29 -21.89 5.66
CA PHE A 148 8.66 -21.19 4.53
C PHE A 148 9.64 -20.43 3.64
N ALA A 149 10.92 -20.43 3.99
CA ALA A 149 11.93 -19.66 3.29
C ALA A 149 13.27 -20.39 3.25
N SER A 150 13.95 -20.33 2.12
CA SER A 150 15.32 -20.86 1.94
C SER A 150 16.39 -19.76 2.01
N SER A 151 15.97 -18.49 2.12
CA SER A 151 16.85 -17.33 2.22
C SER A 151 16.21 -16.21 3.02
N ARG A 152 17.05 -15.29 3.54
CA ARG A 152 16.55 -14.08 4.22
C ARG A 152 15.58 -13.27 3.35
N SER A 153 15.92 -13.09 2.09
CA SER A 153 15.05 -12.32 1.18
C SER A 153 13.69 -12.98 0.99
N GLN A 154 13.62 -14.31 0.95
CA GLN A 154 12.36 -15.03 0.89
C GLN A 154 11.61 -14.93 2.21
N LEU A 155 12.31 -15.04 3.35
CA LEU A 155 11.72 -14.90 4.69
C LEU A 155 11.01 -13.54 4.85
N ILE A 156 11.67 -12.46 4.46
CA ILE A 156 11.08 -11.10 4.49
C ILE A 156 9.87 -11.00 3.55
N ARG A 157 9.93 -11.58 2.34
CA ARG A 157 8.76 -11.57 1.43
C ARG A 157 7.57 -12.34 2.00
N CYS A 158 7.80 -13.47 2.68
CA CYS A 158 6.74 -14.21 3.33
C CYS A 158 6.10 -13.40 4.48
N ALA A 159 6.91 -12.74 5.31
CA ALA A 159 6.41 -11.86 6.37
C ALA A 159 5.62 -10.66 5.79
N ASP A 160 6.08 -10.08 4.69
CA ASP A 160 5.39 -8.99 4.00
C ASP A 160 4.03 -9.43 3.43
N ALA A 161 3.96 -10.65 2.86
CA ALA A 161 2.70 -11.20 2.38
C ALA A 161 1.67 -11.36 3.52
N ALA A 162 2.11 -11.82 4.70
CA ALA A 162 1.25 -11.94 5.87
C ALA A 162 0.81 -10.57 6.40
N LEU A 163 1.70 -9.57 6.42
CA LEU A 163 1.37 -8.20 6.81
C LEU A 163 0.35 -7.57 5.85
N TYR A 164 0.53 -7.80 4.54
CA TYR A 164 -0.41 -7.32 3.54
C TYR A 164 -1.81 -7.92 3.75
N GLU A 165 -1.89 -9.22 4.01
CA GLU A 165 -3.16 -9.92 4.25
C GLU A 165 -3.92 -9.34 5.46
N ILE A 166 -3.23 -9.08 6.57
CA ILE A 166 -3.84 -8.41 7.74
C ILE A 166 -4.36 -7.01 7.40
N LYS A 167 -3.60 -6.25 6.63
CA LYS A 167 -4.03 -4.90 6.21
C LYS A 167 -5.29 -4.94 5.34
N LEU A 168 -5.49 -5.99 4.54
CA LEU A 168 -6.71 -6.21 3.77
C LEU A 168 -7.92 -6.59 4.60
N HIS A 169 -7.71 -7.27 5.74
CA HIS A 169 -8.80 -7.85 6.56
C HIS A 169 -9.09 -7.06 7.84
N GLY A 170 -8.89 -5.74 7.83
CA GLY A 170 -9.33 -4.88 8.91
C GLY A 170 -8.23 -4.32 9.80
N LYS A 171 -6.95 -4.62 9.52
CA LYS A 171 -5.79 -4.10 10.28
C LYS A 171 -5.79 -4.55 11.77
N ASN A 172 -4.95 -3.92 12.61
CA ASN A 172 -4.92 -4.11 14.06
C ASN A 172 -4.83 -5.58 14.50
N GLY A 173 -3.71 -6.24 14.17
CA GLY A 173 -3.52 -7.64 14.54
C GLY A 173 -2.20 -8.21 14.06
N CYS A 174 -2.00 -9.52 14.27
CA CYS A 174 -0.85 -10.23 13.73
C CYS A 174 -1.23 -11.53 13.04
N MET A 175 -0.46 -11.90 12.00
CA MET A 175 -0.71 -13.10 11.19
C MET A 175 0.59 -13.78 10.81
N ALA A 176 0.60 -15.13 10.95
CA ALA A 176 1.65 -15.95 10.38
C ALA A 176 1.48 -16.11 8.87
N TYR A 177 2.58 -16.14 8.14
CA TYR A 177 2.56 -16.55 6.75
C TYR A 177 2.06 -17.99 6.62
N ARG A 178 1.29 -18.24 5.59
CA ARG A 178 0.82 -19.57 5.15
C ARG A 178 1.08 -19.73 3.67
N GLU A 179 1.36 -20.93 3.22
CA GLU A 179 1.50 -21.24 1.80
C GLU A 179 0.25 -20.78 1.03
N GLY A 180 0.46 -20.14 -0.12
CA GLY A 180 -0.61 -19.59 -0.94
C GLY A 180 -0.93 -18.13 -0.67
N LEU A 181 -0.42 -17.51 0.40
CA LEU A 181 -0.44 -16.06 0.53
C LEU A 181 0.50 -15.46 -0.52
N GLN A 182 -0.05 -14.73 -1.46
CA GLN A 182 0.75 -13.99 -2.42
C GLN A 182 1.40 -12.80 -1.72
N SER A 183 2.71 -12.65 -1.89
CA SER A 183 3.36 -11.38 -1.60
C SER A 183 2.74 -10.34 -2.54
N GLY A 184 1.79 -9.58 -2.03
CA GLY A 184 1.30 -8.42 -2.74
C GLY A 184 2.52 -7.54 -2.97
N ILE A 185 2.82 -7.21 -4.24
CA ILE A 185 3.68 -6.08 -4.53
C ILE A 185 3.03 -4.94 -3.75
N ARG A 186 3.71 -4.40 -2.72
CA ARG A 186 3.29 -3.19 -2.03
C ARG A 186 3.02 -2.12 -3.09
N LYS A 187 1.78 -2.05 -3.54
CA LYS A 187 1.30 -0.85 -4.17
C LYS A 187 1.22 0.16 -3.04
N GLN A 188 2.03 1.21 -3.11
CA GLN A 188 2.10 2.35 -2.20
C GLN A 188 0.79 3.17 -2.20
N LEU A 189 -0.33 2.52 -2.04
CA LEU A 189 -1.61 3.16 -1.80
C LEU A 189 -2.07 2.64 -0.45
N GLY A 190 -2.09 3.50 0.54
CA GLY A 190 -2.55 3.25 1.92
C GLY A 190 -4.03 2.88 2.03
N PHE A 191 -4.62 2.45 0.93
CA PHE A 191 -5.90 1.78 0.79
C PHE A 191 -5.70 0.72 -0.28
N ALA A 192 -6.24 -0.48 -0.10
CA ALA A 192 -6.34 -1.40 -1.21
C ALA A 192 -7.10 -0.66 -2.32
N PHE A 193 -6.49 -0.54 -3.51
CA PHE A 193 -7.12 0.11 -4.67
C PHE A 193 -8.53 -0.45 -4.87
N LYS A 194 -8.72 -1.74 -4.61
CA LYS A 194 -10.00 -2.42 -4.65
C LYS A 194 -11.00 -1.83 -3.65
N ASP A 195 -10.60 -1.53 -2.42
CA ASP A 195 -11.54 -0.99 -1.40
C ASP A 195 -12.02 0.41 -1.76
N ILE A 196 -11.12 1.27 -2.28
CA ILE A 196 -11.52 2.60 -2.74
C ILE A 196 -12.40 2.49 -3.98
N SER A 197 -11.96 1.72 -4.97
CA SER A 197 -12.64 1.65 -6.26
C SER A 197 -14.01 0.98 -6.18
N GLU A 198 -14.17 -0.04 -5.31
CA GLU A 198 -15.45 -0.72 -5.07
C GLU A 198 -16.43 0.13 -4.23
N HIS A 199 -15.94 1.11 -3.46
CA HIS A 199 -16.77 2.00 -2.62
C HIS A 199 -16.83 3.44 -3.13
N LEU A 200 -16.26 3.74 -4.30
CA LEU A 200 -16.44 5.03 -4.95
C LEU A 200 -17.94 5.21 -5.29
N PRO A 201 -18.55 6.34 -4.92
CA PRO A 201 -19.93 6.64 -5.30
C PRO A 201 -19.98 7.05 -6.78
N GLY A 202 -19.88 6.08 -7.69
CA GLY A 202 -19.93 6.29 -9.13
C GLY A 202 -19.24 5.18 -9.92
N ALA A 203 -19.64 5.03 -11.16
CA ALA A 203 -19.06 4.09 -12.09
C ALA A 203 -17.63 4.53 -12.45
N PHE A 204 -16.66 3.62 -12.29
CA PHE A 204 -15.24 3.94 -12.42
C PHE A 204 -14.51 2.87 -13.22
N ILE A 205 -13.63 3.31 -14.15
CA ILE A 205 -12.74 2.43 -14.90
C ILE A 205 -11.30 2.94 -14.92
N ILE A 206 -10.37 2.05 -15.27
CA ILE A 206 -8.99 2.38 -15.61
C ILE A 206 -8.63 1.76 -16.94
N TYR A 207 -8.04 2.56 -17.81
CA TYR A 207 -7.50 2.08 -19.08
C TYR A 207 -6.18 2.79 -19.44
N ARG A 208 -5.41 2.23 -20.36
CA ARG A 208 -4.12 2.77 -20.80
C ARG A 208 -4.30 4.10 -21.51
N ALA A 209 -3.53 5.09 -21.13
CA ALA A 209 -3.51 6.41 -21.77
C ALA A 209 -2.51 6.43 -22.94
N ASP A 210 -2.87 5.75 -24.02
CA ASP A 210 -2.10 5.67 -25.25
C ASP A 210 -3.06 5.73 -26.47
N LYS A 211 -2.68 6.49 -27.53
CA LYS A 211 -3.54 6.72 -28.70
C LYS A 211 -3.79 5.43 -29.51
N ASP A 212 -2.84 4.52 -29.48
CA ASP A 212 -2.91 3.27 -30.24
C ASP A 212 -3.30 2.07 -29.38
N ASP A 213 -3.11 2.18 -28.04
CA ASP A 213 -3.35 1.11 -27.09
C ASP A 213 -4.16 1.61 -25.88
N ASP A 214 -5.48 1.49 -25.94
CA ASP A 214 -6.45 1.88 -24.92
C ASP A 214 -6.93 0.67 -24.08
N GLU A 215 -6.00 -0.22 -23.69
CA GLU A 215 -6.32 -1.43 -22.95
C GLU A 215 -7.02 -1.14 -21.61
N LEU A 216 -8.17 -1.79 -21.38
CA LEU A 216 -8.91 -1.75 -20.14
C LEU A 216 -8.22 -2.62 -19.09
N PHE A 217 -7.95 -2.05 -17.91
CA PHE A 217 -7.35 -2.74 -16.78
C PHE A 217 -8.34 -3.06 -15.68
N TYR A 218 -9.31 -2.19 -15.46
CA TYR A 218 -10.21 -2.30 -14.31
C TYR A 218 -11.54 -1.60 -14.55
N ALA A 219 -12.62 -2.13 -13.95
CA ALA A 219 -13.89 -1.47 -13.75
C ALA A 219 -14.43 -1.85 -12.35
N ASN A 220 -15.04 -0.90 -11.62
CA ASN A 220 -15.63 -1.17 -10.33
C ASN A 220 -17.05 -1.77 -10.46
N HIS A 221 -17.61 -2.21 -9.33
CA HIS A 221 -18.95 -2.79 -9.29
C HIS A 221 -20.03 -1.85 -9.83
N GLU A 222 -19.95 -0.56 -9.51
CA GLU A 222 -20.90 0.45 -9.99
C GLU A 222 -20.90 0.58 -11.52
N PHE A 223 -19.72 0.52 -12.15
CA PHE A 223 -19.61 0.52 -13.62
C PHE A 223 -20.27 -0.73 -14.22
N LEU A 224 -19.98 -1.92 -13.68
CA LEU A 224 -20.55 -3.17 -14.15
C LEU A 224 -22.09 -3.16 -13.98
N HIS A 225 -22.58 -2.67 -12.84
CA HIS A 225 -24.01 -2.53 -12.57
C HIS A 225 -24.69 -1.55 -13.52
N MET A 226 -24.14 -0.35 -13.69
CA MET A 226 -24.66 0.68 -14.58
C MET A 226 -24.75 0.23 -16.05
N THR A 227 -23.75 -0.52 -16.51
CA THR A 227 -23.63 -0.99 -17.89
C THR A 227 -24.23 -2.37 -18.12
N GLY A 228 -24.55 -3.11 -17.04
CA GLY A 228 -25.17 -4.43 -17.09
C GLY A 228 -24.22 -5.57 -17.44
N TYR A 229 -22.89 -5.36 -17.36
CA TYR A 229 -21.92 -6.46 -17.44
C TYR A 229 -21.95 -7.27 -16.15
N LYS A 230 -21.94 -8.59 -16.28
CA LYS A 230 -21.99 -9.52 -15.14
C LYS A 230 -20.76 -9.44 -14.26
N ASP A 231 -19.60 -9.37 -14.89
CA ASP A 231 -18.29 -9.37 -14.27
C ASP A 231 -17.23 -8.78 -15.22
N MET A 232 -16.00 -8.65 -14.71
CA MET A 232 -14.85 -8.17 -15.49
C MET A 232 -14.51 -9.05 -16.70
N ASP A 233 -14.70 -10.36 -16.58
CA ASP A 233 -14.37 -11.30 -17.66
C ASP A 233 -15.34 -11.11 -18.83
N GLU A 234 -16.61 -10.90 -18.57
CA GLU A 234 -17.59 -10.57 -19.61
C GLU A 234 -17.32 -9.21 -20.26
N LEU A 235 -17.00 -8.19 -19.46
CA LEU A 235 -16.60 -6.87 -19.95
C LEU A 235 -15.40 -7.01 -20.91
N PHE A 236 -14.34 -7.67 -20.48
CA PHE A 236 -13.14 -7.87 -21.30
C PHE A 236 -13.41 -8.66 -22.59
N ARG A 237 -14.21 -9.68 -22.50
CA ARG A 237 -14.58 -10.49 -23.66
C ARG A 237 -15.39 -9.70 -24.69
N LEU A 238 -16.41 -8.93 -24.25
CA LEU A 238 -17.31 -8.19 -25.15
C LEU A 238 -16.69 -6.91 -25.72
N THR A 239 -15.70 -6.35 -25.04
CA THR A 239 -14.98 -5.15 -25.48
C THR A 239 -13.61 -5.45 -26.09
N ASN A 240 -13.17 -6.71 -26.13
CA ASN A 240 -11.80 -7.09 -26.47
C ASN A 240 -10.76 -6.33 -25.63
N LYS A 241 -11.05 -6.06 -24.38
CA LYS A 241 -10.23 -5.24 -23.46
C LYS A 241 -9.88 -3.85 -23.99
N ARG A 242 -10.72 -3.23 -24.81
CA ARG A 242 -10.47 -1.91 -25.41
C ARG A 242 -11.53 -0.91 -24.96
N PHE A 243 -11.07 0.26 -24.47
CA PHE A 243 -11.97 1.34 -24.07
C PHE A 243 -12.81 1.84 -25.27
N ARG A 244 -12.21 2.02 -26.44
CA ARG A 244 -12.90 2.46 -27.65
C ARG A 244 -14.12 1.59 -28.00
N ASN A 245 -14.11 0.32 -27.65
CA ASN A 245 -15.22 -0.59 -27.91
C ASN A 245 -16.42 -0.41 -26.94
N LEU A 246 -16.24 0.42 -25.92
CA LEU A 246 -17.33 0.93 -25.08
C LEU A 246 -18.03 2.16 -25.66
N ILE A 247 -17.43 2.83 -26.64
CA ILE A 247 -17.98 4.03 -27.26
C ILE A 247 -18.83 3.63 -28.47
N LEU A 248 -19.94 4.32 -28.70
CA LEU A 248 -20.76 4.15 -29.92
C LEU A 248 -19.86 4.30 -31.15
N LYS A 249 -19.94 3.33 -32.08
CA LYS A 249 -18.97 3.20 -33.19
C LYS A 249 -18.82 4.48 -34.02
N ASP A 250 -19.91 5.18 -34.25
CA ASP A 250 -19.92 6.41 -35.04
C ASP A 250 -19.31 7.60 -34.30
N GLU A 251 -19.23 7.53 -32.97
CA GLU A 251 -18.66 8.57 -32.11
C GLU A 251 -17.16 8.33 -31.79
N GLN A 252 -16.64 7.12 -31.96
CA GLN A 252 -15.28 6.73 -31.51
C GLN A 252 -14.20 7.73 -31.91
N LYS A 253 -14.11 8.08 -33.19
CA LYS A 253 -13.06 8.97 -33.69
C LYS A 253 -13.17 10.39 -33.12
N GLN A 254 -14.39 10.89 -33.01
CA GLN A 254 -14.64 12.22 -32.47
C GLN A 254 -14.29 12.28 -30.98
N ILE A 255 -14.68 11.26 -30.22
CA ILE A 255 -14.41 11.17 -28.77
C ILE A 255 -12.91 11.01 -28.52
N GLU A 256 -12.22 10.10 -29.21
CA GLU A 256 -10.76 9.94 -29.11
C GLU A 256 -10.04 11.26 -29.42
N SER A 257 -10.41 11.97 -30.50
CA SER A 257 -9.81 13.26 -30.82
C SER A 257 -10.05 14.29 -29.72
N SER A 258 -11.27 14.36 -29.17
CA SER A 258 -11.61 15.30 -28.11
C SER A 258 -10.85 15.04 -26.82
N ILE A 259 -10.67 13.76 -26.42
CA ILE A 259 -9.86 13.38 -25.26
C ILE A 259 -8.42 13.92 -25.43
N TRP A 260 -7.81 13.60 -26.57
CA TRP A 260 -6.42 13.95 -26.78
C TRP A 260 -6.20 15.45 -27.02
N GLU A 261 -7.13 16.18 -27.63
CA GLU A 261 -7.09 17.63 -27.75
C GLU A 261 -7.11 18.31 -26.37
N GLN A 262 -7.93 17.85 -25.44
CA GLN A 262 -7.97 18.37 -24.07
C GLN A 262 -6.66 18.11 -23.34
N ILE A 263 -6.11 16.91 -23.45
CA ILE A 263 -4.84 16.53 -22.83
C ILE A 263 -3.64 17.28 -23.46
N ASP A 264 -3.57 17.33 -24.78
CA ASP A 264 -2.48 18.01 -25.50
C ASP A 264 -2.50 19.54 -25.28
N SER A 265 -3.66 20.11 -24.92
CA SER A 265 -3.78 21.53 -24.51
C SER A 265 -3.27 21.83 -23.08
N GLY A 266 -2.77 20.81 -22.37
CA GLY A 266 -2.22 20.92 -21.03
C GLY A 266 -3.25 20.72 -19.91
N ASN A 267 -4.46 20.26 -20.23
CA ASN A 267 -5.43 19.83 -19.23
C ASN A 267 -5.06 18.43 -18.72
N GLU A 268 -4.96 18.26 -17.42
CA GLU A 268 -4.77 16.93 -16.81
C GLU A 268 -6.05 16.12 -16.75
N ASN A 269 -7.21 16.76 -16.97
CA ASN A 269 -8.54 16.18 -16.91
C ASN A 269 -9.27 16.42 -18.22
N ASP A 270 -10.14 15.50 -18.61
CA ASP A 270 -11.11 15.65 -19.68
C ASP A 270 -12.55 15.53 -19.14
N TYR A 271 -13.50 16.09 -19.90
CA TYR A 271 -14.93 16.01 -19.65
C TYR A 271 -15.61 15.82 -20.99
N ILE A 272 -16.19 14.66 -21.23
CA ILE A 272 -16.78 14.35 -22.52
C ILE A 272 -18.15 13.67 -22.32
N HIS A 273 -19.10 14.10 -23.12
CA HIS A 273 -20.42 13.49 -23.21
C HIS A 273 -20.48 12.58 -24.43
N PHE A 274 -20.88 11.31 -24.23
CA PHE A 274 -20.99 10.33 -25.30
C PHE A 274 -21.93 9.16 -24.94
N HIS A 275 -22.11 8.23 -25.90
CA HIS A 275 -22.93 7.05 -25.71
C HIS A 275 -22.06 5.84 -25.37
N LEU A 276 -22.20 5.36 -24.12
CA LEU A 276 -21.51 4.20 -23.56
C LEU A 276 -22.28 2.91 -23.87
N ARG A 277 -21.60 1.91 -24.40
CA ARG A 277 -22.20 0.61 -24.75
C ARG A 277 -22.45 -0.24 -23.49
N LYS A 278 -23.69 -0.76 -23.39
CA LYS A 278 -24.11 -1.73 -22.38
C LYS A 278 -23.86 -3.18 -22.83
N ALA A 279 -23.86 -4.13 -21.88
CA ALA A 279 -23.67 -5.54 -22.14
C ALA A 279 -24.72 -6.13 -23.12
N ASN A 280 -25.96 -5.64 -23.07
CA ASN A 280 -27.05 -6.07 -23.97
C ASN A 280 -26.99 -5.43 -25.37
N GLY A 281 -25.98 -4.62 -25.66
CA GLY A 281 -25.79 -3.93 -26.92
C GLY A 281 -26.53 -2.61 -27.07
N SER A 282 -27.35 -2.19 -26.11
CA SER A 282 -27.92 -0.85 -26.05
C SER A 282 -26.87 0.17 -25.60
N TYR A 283 -27.22 1.46 -25.62
CA TYR A 283 -26.32 2.53 -25.24
C TYR A 283 -26.92 3.37 -24.11
N LEU A 284 -26.05 3.93 -23.29
CA LEU A 284 -26.36 4.84 -22.21
C LEU A 284 -25.66 6.17 -22.47
N SER A 285 -26.38 7.28 -22.35
CA SER A 285 -25.79 8.62 -22.43
C SER A 285 -25.06 8.94 -21.15
N VAL A 286 -23.75 9.21 -21.22
CA VAL A 286 -22.91 9.45 -20.05
C VAL A 286 -22.07 10.71 -20.21
N LEU A 287 -21.80 11.37 -19.09
CA LEU A 287 -20.72 12.31 -18.95
C LEU A 287 -19.55 11.58 -18.28
N ASP A 288 -18.40 11.56 -18.92
CA ASP A 288 -17.19 11.08 -18.29
C ASP A 288 -16.36 12.22 -17.71
N HIS A 289 -15.58 11.90 -16.69
CA HIS A 289 -14.54 12.75 -16.13
C HIS A 289 -13.28 11.90 -15.97
N GLY A 290 -12.37 12.07 -16.92
CA GLY A 290 -11.09 11.36 -16.98
C GLY A 290 -9.93 12.19 -16.45
N ARG A 291 -8.92 11.50 -15.91
CA ARG A 291 -7.65 12.07 -15.50
C ARG A 291 -6.49 11.15 -15.85
N ILE A 292 -5.41 11.72 -16.41
CA ILE A 292 -4.15 10.97 -16.61
C ILE A 292 -3.37 10.87 -15.30
N VAL A 293 -2.90 9.64 -15.03
CA VAL A 293 -2.06 9.32 -13.87
C VAL A 293 -0.86 8.50 -14.34
N GLU A 294 0.33 8.83 -13.86
CA GLU A 294 1.53 8.01 -14.06
C GLU A 294 1.52 6.82 -13.11
N SER A 295 1.41 5.62 -13.64
CA SER A 295 1.47 4.38 -12.89
C SER A 295 2.84 3.72 -13.06
N GLN A 296 3.50 3.37 -11.96
CA GLN A 296 4.79 2.67 -12.02
C GLN A 296 4.71 1.29 -12.69
N GLN A 297 3.53 0.67 -12.69
CA GLN A 297 3.31 -0.68 -13.23
C GLN A 297 2.80 -0.68 -14.67
N TYR A 298 1.94 0.30 -15.03
CA TYR A 298 1.21 0.31 -16.29
C TYR A 298 1.56 1.50 -17.18
N GLY A 299 2.50 2.37 -16.75
CA GLY A 299 2.81 3.62 -17.42
C GLY A 299 1.65 4.62 -17.26
N ARG A 300 1.40 5.44 -18.28
CA ARG A 300 0.30 6.40 -18.27
C ARG A 300 -1.04 5.69 -18.37
N VAL A 301 -1.95 6.01 -17.46
CA VAL A 301 -3.31 5.46 -17.44
C VAL A 301 -4.34 6.56 -17.23
N PHE A 302 -5.54 6.37 -17.77
CA PHE A 302 -6.71 7.17 -17.44
C PHE A 302 -7.46 6.56 -16.27
N TYR A 303 -7.80 7.39 -15.29
CA TYR A 303 -8.79 7.14 -14.25
C TYR A 303 -10.06 7.88 -14.66
N VAL A 304 -11.16 7.16 -14.88
CA VAL A 304 -12.38 7.75 -15.42
C VAL A 304 -13.59 7.43 -14.56
N LEU A 305 -14.31 8.46 -14.16
CA LEU A 305 -15.63 8.41 -13.53
C LEU A 305 -16.70 8.67 -14.57
N PHE A 306 -17.77 7.87 -14.54
CA PHE A 306 -18.95 8.07 -15.40
C PHE A 306 -20.13 8.49 -14.55
N MET A 307 -20.90 9.41 -15.11
CA MET A 307 -22.18 9.87 -14.57
C MET A 307 -23.24 9.64 -15.64
N ASP A 308 -24.38 9.06 -15.25
CA ASP A 308 -25.54 8.96 -16.12
C ASP A 308 -26.09 10.36 -16.43
N TRP A 309 -26.11 10.72 -17.72
CA TRP A 309 -26.49 12.06 -18.15
C TRP A 309 -27.97 12.35 -17.89
N GLU A 310 -28.83 11.35 -18.01
CA GLU A 310 -30.29 11.52 -17.79
C GLU A 310 -30.60 11.68 -16.29
N ASP A 311 -29.98 10.88 -15.43
CA ASP A 311 -30.17 10.99 -13.97
C ASP A 311 -29.72 12.35 -13.41
N MET A 312 -28.64 12.92 -13.96
CA MET A 312 -28.17 14.24 -13.55
C MET A 312 -29.17 15.34 -13.87
N HIS A 313 -29.84 15.27 -15.02
CA HIS A 313 -30.84 16.28 -15.42
C HIS A 313 -32.11 16.20 -14.59
N ILE A 314 -32.57 15.03 -14.20
CA ILE A 314 -33.78 14.84 -13.40
C ILE A 314 -33.59 15.42 -11.99
N HIS A 315 -32.47 15.21 -11.36
CA HIS A 315 -32.20 15.70 -10.01
C HIS A 315 -31.89 17.21 -9.92
N TYR A 316 -31.44 17.84 -11.01
CA TYR A 316 -31.21 19.29 -11.05
C TYR A 316 -32.47 20.10 -11.39
N SER A 317 -33.37 19.57 -12.21
CA SER A 317 -34.62 20.29 -12.56
C SER A 317 -35.62 20.41 -11.42
N ASP A 318 -35.67 19.40 -10.53
CA ASP A 318 -36.62 19.40 -9.40
C ASP A 318 -36.20 20.27 -8.21
N LYS A 319 -34.91 20.67 -8.11
CA LYS A 319 -34.40 21.50 -7.00
C LYS A 319 -34.42 23.01 -7.28
N PHE A 320 -34.62 23.43 -8.51
CA PHE A 320 -34.60 24.86 -8.91
C PHE A 320 -35.91 25.38 -9.53
N SER A 321 -36.97 24.59 -9.47
CA SER A 321 -38.34 25.01 -9.88
C SER A 321 -39.27 25.27 -8.69
N GLY A 322 -38.68 25.77 -7.59
CA GLY A 322 -39.41 26.22 -6.38
C GLY A 322 -39.10 27.68 -6.06
#